data_114c6cf5618c3f7c3d088d898385cf5a
#
_entry.id   114c6cf5618c3f7c3d088d898385cf5a
#
_cell.length_a   1.000
_cell.length_b   1.000
_cell.length_c   1.000
_cell.angle_alpha   90.00
_cell.angle_beta   90.00
_cell.angle_gamma   90.00
#
_symmetry.space_group_name_H-M   'P 1'
#
loop_
_entity.id
_entity.type
_entity.pdbx_description
1 polymer ?
#
loop_
_entity_poly.entity_id
_entity_poly.type
_entity_poly.pdbx_seq_one_letter_code
_entity_poly.pdbx_strand_id
1 'polypeptide(L)'
;MTLTVSLYFADFTLMQSAVLITGPLSKGFFSLGDQTHADALPMDTTKTTNWFYFLSNIELMTAEENHTVICYGDSITAGAWPDYLTLLARQNPDNHTAFIRRATSGSRVLRQYECITYDSYGLKGTNRFPHEIPTTGADTVIIQQGINDIIHPIGIETNPFRPMSDLPTAKELIDGYRYYIEEAKKLHLKVYMGTLLPIFGWRTYATFRDDLRNELNAWIRSAKEIDGCIDFDLALRGSENPSAFREGFDSGDHLHPSSKAYQAMAECAYEVLRK
;
A
#
# COMPACT_ATOMS: atom_id res chain seq x y z
N MET A 1 -13.56 -17.30 -13.36
CA MET A 1 -13.55 -18.38 -12.31
C MET A 1 -13.60 -17.68 -10.95
N THR A 2 -14.36 -18.21 -9.99
CA THR A 2 -14.37 -17.73 -8.60
C THR A 2 -13.71 -18.80 -7.75
N LEU A 3 -12.77 -18.40 -6.89
CA LEU A 3 -12.11 -19.26 -5.92
C LEU A 3 -12.61 -18.91 -4.53
N THR A 4 -12.99 -19.91 -3.76
CA THR A 4 -13.32 -19.76 -2.33
C THR A 4 -12.28 -20.50 -1.52
N VAL A 5 -11.73 -19.84 -0.49
CA VAL A 5 -10.82 -20.43 0.47
C VAL A 5 -11.53 -20.47 1.81
N SER A 6 -11.68 -21.68 2.36
CA SER A 6 -12.28 -21.91 3.68
C SER A 6 -11.21 -22.38 4.66
N LEU A 7 -11.16 -21.75 5.83
CA LEU A 7 -10.24 -22.06 6.90
C LEU A 7 -11.04 -22.32 8.18
N TYR A 8 -10.68 -23.41 8.89
CA TYR A 8 -11.27 -23.73 10.18
C TYR A 8 -10.19 -23.76 11.28
N PHE A 9 -10.47 -23.11 12.36
CA PHE A 9 -9.61 -23.05 13.55
C PHE A 9 -10.35 -23.78 14.70
N ALA A 10 -9.98 -25.03 14.94
CA ALA A 10 -10.69 -25.93 15.86
C ALA A 10 -10.50 -25.58 17.34
N ASP A 11 -9.40 -24.92 17.66
CA ASP A 11 -9.01 -24.62 19.04
C ASP A 11 -8.39 -23.23 19.12
N PHE A 12 -8.07 -22.79 20.33
CA PHE A 12 -7.38 -21.52 20.54
C PHE A 12 -6.03 -21.51 19.83
N THR A 13 -5.87 -20.55 18.93
CA THR A 13 -4.61 -20.32 18.22
C THR A 13 -4.06 -18.96 18.63
N LEU A 14 -2.85 -18.94 19.22
CA LEU A 14 -2.19 -17.70 19.59
C LEU A 14 -1.87 -16.91 18.32
N MET A 15 -2.36 -15.70 18.25
CA MET A 15 -2.15 -14.79 17.12
C MET A 15 -1.51 -13.49 17.62
N GLN A 16 -0.34 -13.16 17.11
CA GLN A 16 0.36 -11.94 17.46
C GLN A 16 -0.08 -10.76 16.61
N SER A 17 -0.52 -11.01 15.39
CA SER A 17 -1.01 -9.98 14.48
C SER A 17 -2.06 -10.53 13.52
N ALA A 18 -2.88 -9.64 12.98
CA ALA A 18 -3.81 -9.92 11.90
C ALA A 18 -3.78 -8.79 10.88
N VAL A 19 -4.10 -9.11 9.64
CA VAL A 19 -4.12 -8.13 8.55
C VAL A 19 -5.53 -7.57 8.40
N LEU A 20 -5.65 -6.24 8.54
CA LEU A 20 -6.86 -5.51 8.18
C LEU A 20 -6.66 -4.92 6.78
N ILE A 21 -7.55 -5.28 5.86
CA ILE A 21 -7.55 -4.74 4.50
C ILE A 21 -8.86 -4.00 4.25
N THR A 22 -8.78 -2.79 3.73
CA THR A 22 -9.95 -1.98 3.38
C THR A 22 -10.06 -1.85 1.87
N GLY A 23 -11.27 -1.96 1.33
CA GLY A 23 -11.53 -1.81 -0.10
C GLY A 23 -12.73 -2.62 -0.56
N PRO A 24 -13.21 -2.40 -1.79
CA PRO A 24 -14.42 -3.05 -2.29
C PRO A 24 -14.27 -4.57 -2.52
N LEU A 25 -13.05 -5.07 -2.67
CA LEU A 25 -12.76 -6.50 -2.86
C LEU A 25 -12.27 -7.19 -1.58
N SER A 26 -12.17 -6.48 -0.47
CA SER A 26 -11.56 -6.94 0.77
C SER A 26 -12.60 -7.41 1.78
N LYS A 27 -13.45 -8.36 1.39
CA LYS A 27 -14.46 -8.94 2.27
C LYS A 27 -14.26 -10.44 2.41
N GLY A 28 -14.27 -10.91 3.67
CA GLY A 28 -14.40 -12.29 4.03
C GLY A 28 -15.68 -12.53 4.84
N PHE A 29 -15.92 -13.79 5.15
CA PHE A 29 -17.05 -14.21 5.98
C PHE A 29 -16.53 -15.15 7.06
N PHE A 30 -17.14 -15.13 8.22
CA PHE A 30 -16.87 -16.10 9.26
C PHE A 30 -18.15 -16.56 9.96
N SER A 31 -18.15 -17.79 10.44
CA SER A 31 -19.22 -18.40 11.19
C SER A 31 -18.63 -19.29 12.29
N LEU A 32 -19.44 -19.68 13.27
CA LEU A 32 -19.04 -20.61 14.31
C LEU A 32 -19.10 -22.07 13.80
N GLY A 33 -18.25 -22.92 14.36
CA GLY A 33 -18.14 -24.32 14.02
C GLY A 33 -17.43 -24.62 12.70
N ASP A 34 -17.15 -25.88 12.43
CA ASP A 34 -16.52 -26.30 11.18
C ASP A 34 -17.52 -26.25 10.03
N GLN A 35 -17.32 -25.33 9.12
CA GLN A 35 -18.12 -25.12 7.92
C GLN A 35 -17.31 -25.38 6.65
N THR A 36 -16.12 -25.98 6.74
CA THR A 36 -15.21 -26.16 5.59
C THR A 36 -15.78 -27.07 4.50
N HIS A 37 -16.73 -27.94 4.84
CA HIS A 37 -17.40 -28.85 3.92
C HIS A 37 -18.83 -28.40 3.57
N ALA A 38 -19.29 -27.28 4.07
CA ALA A 38 -20.63 -26.78 3.79
C ALA A 38 -20.71 -26.13 2.40
N ASP A 39 -21.76 -26.41 1.64
CA ASP A 39 -22.03 -25.78 0.36
C ASP A 39 -22.34 -24.28 0.50
N ALA A 40 -22.87 -23.88 1.66
CA ALA A 40 -23.13 -22.49 2.02
C ALA A 40 -22.97 -22.27 3.53
N LEU A 41 -22.50 -21.10 3.92
CA LEU A 41 -22.42 -20.70 5.33
C LEU A 41 -23.83 -20.50 5.91
N PRO A 42 -24.08 -20.88 7.19
CA PRO A 42 -25.36 -20.64 7.84
C PRO A 42 -25.60 -19.12 8.00
N MET A 43 -26.65 -18.61 7.34
CA MET A 43 -26.89 -17.15 7.23
C MET A 43 -27.24 -16.48 8.56
N ASP A 44 -27.79 -17.20 9.51
CA ASP A 44 -28.17 -16.72 10.84
C ASP A 44 -26.95 -16.43 11.75
N THR A 45 -25.84 -17.11 11.53
CA THR A 45 -24.61 -16.98 12.33
C THR A 45 -23.44 -16.37 11.58
N THR A 46 -23.54 -16.25 10.26
CA THR A 46 -22.44 -15.70 9.41
C THR A 46 -22.35 -14.19 9.55
N LYS A 47 -21.12 -13.73 9.78
CA LYS A 47 -20.77 -12.30 9.82
C LYS A 47 -19.73 -11.98 8.77
N THR A 48 -19.70 -10.75 8.33
CA THR A 48 -18.65 -10.25 7.43
C THR A 48 -17.42 -9.80 8.21
N THR A 49 -16.25 -9.94 7.59
CA THR A 49 -14.98 -9.44 8.11
C THR A 49 -14.12 -8.89 6.99
N ASN A 50 -13.26 -7.96 7.33
CA ASN A 50 -12.12 -7.52 6.52
C ASN A 50 -10.78 -7.80 7.23
N TRP A 51 -10.80 -8.58 8.28
CA TRP A 51 -9.63 -9.15 8.92
C TRP A 51 -9.31 -10.50 8.31
N PHE A 52 -8.05 -10.70 7.94
CA PHE A 52 -7.56 -11.93 7.33
C PHE A 52 -6.53 -12.57 8.26
N TYR A 53 -6.78 -13.82 8.60
CA TYR A 53 -6.00 -14.59 9.54
C TYR A 53 -5.26 -15.70 8.82
N PHE A 54 -3.94 -15.80 9.02
CA PHE A 54 -3.08 -16.89 8.55
C PHE A 54 -3.01 -17.07 7.02
N LEU A 55 -3.81 -16.36 6.24
CA LEU A 55 -3.76 -16.39 4.78
C LEU A 55 -2.87 -15.25 4.29
N SER A 56 -1.71 -15.57 3.73
CA SER A 56 -0.74 -14.58 3.22
C SER A 56 -0.75 -14.44 1.70
N ASN A 57 -1.03 -15.54 0.99
CA ASN A 57 -1.00 -15.54 -0.47
C ASN A 57 -1.88 -16.67 -1.03
N ILE A 58 -2.33 -16.49 -2.26
CA ILE A 58 -2.99 -17.53 -3.07
C ILE A 58 -2.29 -17.55 -4.42
N GLU A 59 -1.69 -18.68 -4.78
CA GLU A 59 -1.02 -18.87 -6.06
C GLU A 59 -1.82 -19.84 -6.92
N LEU A 60 -1.96 -19.51 -8.19
CA LEU A 60 -2.69 -20.31 -9.18
C LEU A 60 -1.78 -20.63 -10.36
N MET A 61 -1.83 -21.88 -10.82
CA MET A 61 -1.28 -22.24 -12.13
C MET A 61 -2.17 -21.64 -13.22
N THR A 62 -1.59 -20.82 -14.06
CA THR A 62 -2.31 -20.14 -15.16
C THR A 62 -1.51 -20.20 -16.46
N ALA A 63 -2.05 -19.63 -17.55
CA ALA A 63 -1.33 -19.48 -18.79
C ALA A 63 -0.16 -18.49 -18.67
N GLU A 64 0.84 -18.61 -19.55
CA GLU A 64 2.09 -17.83 -19.47
C GLU A 64 1.88 -16.31 -19.66
N GLU A 65 0.82 -15.92 -20.37
CA GLU A 65 0.46 -14.51 -20.56
C GLU A 65 -0.07 -13.82 -19.28
N ASN A 66 -0.40 -14.60 -18.25
CA ASN A 66 -0.86 -14.02 -16.97
C ASN A 66 0.32 -13.64 -16.10
N HIS A 67 0.25 -12.45 -15.52
CA HIS A 67 1.31 -11.88 -14.68
C HIS A 67 0.74 -11.18 -13.45
N THR A 68 1.62 -10.82 -12.53
CA THR A 68 1.24 -10.20 -11.27
C THR A 68 1.99 -8.89 -11.06
N VAL A 69 1.24 -7.86 -10.68
CA VAL A 69 1.74 -6.56 -10.23
C VAL A 69 1.64 -6.48 -8.71
N ILE A 70 2.76 -6.21 -8.07
CA ILE A 70 2.84 -5.99 -6.63
C ILE A 70 2.59 -4.52 -6.33
N CYS A 71 1.61 -4.21 -5.49
CA CYS A 71 1.38 -2.88 -4.94
C CYS A 71 2.01 -2.81 -3.54
N TYR A 72 3.20 -2.22 -3.45
CA TYR A 72 3.98 -2.11 -2.21
C TYR A 72 3.85 -0.72 -1.60
N GLY A 73 3.65 -0.64 -0.26
CA GLY A 73 3.56 0.65 0.38
C GLY A 73 3.17 0.66 1.86
N ASP A 74 2.57 1.77 2.26
CA ASP A 74 2.07 2.06 3.60
C ASP A 74 0.53 2.03 3.70
N SER A 75 -0.07 2.82 4.63
CA SER A 75 -1.53 2.87 4.82
C SER A 75 -2.30 3.32 3.57
N ILE A 76 -1.71 4.15 2.72
CA ILE A 76 -2.34 4.62 1.49
C ILE A 76 -2.45 3.45 0.49
N THR A 77 -1.43 2.60 0.41
CA THR A 77 -1.47 1.39 -0.44
C THR A 77 -2.26 0.25 0.24
N ALA A 78 -2.26 0.15 1.57
CA ALA A 78 -3.17 -0.71 2.31
C ALA A 78 -4.64 -0.30 2.12
N GLY A 79 -4.89 0.93 1.70
CA GLY A 79 -6.19 1.45 1.29
C GLY A 79 -6.73 0.81 -0.01
N ALA A 80 -7.74 1.44 -0.59
CA ALA A 80 -8.59 0.81 -1.60
C ALA A 80 -8.09 0.93 -3.06
N TRP A 81 -7.05 1.72 -3.37
CA TRP A 81 -6.68 1.92 -4.77
C TRP A 81 -6.24 0.64 -5.50
N PRO A 82 -5.58 -0.38 -4.88
CA PRO A 82 -5.27 -1.61 -5.58
C PRO A 82 -6.52 -2.44 -5.92
N ASP A 83 -7.57 -2.38 -5.08
CA ASP A 83 -8.85 -3.01 -5.36
C ASP A 83 -9.55 -2.35 -6.54
N TYR A 84 -9.59 -1.00 -6.57
CA TYR A 84 -10.16 -0.26 -7.70
C TYR A 84 -9.37 -0.48 -8.99
N LEU A 85 -8.05 -0.60 -8.91
CA LEU A 85 -7.21 -0.97 -10.05
C LEU A 85 -7.55 -2.35 -10.58
N THR A 86 -7.78 -3.33 -9.69
CA THR A 86 -8.26 -4.67 -10.05
C THR A 86 -9.63 -4.60 -10.74
N LEU A 87 -10.55 -3.77 -10.21
CA LEU A 87 -11.88 -3.62 -10.81
C LEU A 87 -11.83 -2.98 -12.19
N LEU A 88 -10.97 -1.98 -12.40
CA LEU A 88 -10.75 -1.36 -13.71
C LEU A 88 -10.16 -2.36 -14.71
N ALA A 89 -9.13 -3.08 -14.31
CA ALA A 89 -8.49 -4.07 -15.17
C ALA A 89 -9.45 -5.19 -15.60
N ARG A 90 -10.34 -5.63 -14.70
CA ARG A 90 -11.38 -6.64 -15.00
C ARG A 90 -12.42 -6.19 -16.05
N GLN A 91 -12.53 -4.90 -16.34
CA GLN A 91 -13.42 -4.41 -17.39
C GLN A 91 -12.86 -4.70 -18.80
N ASN A 92 -11.56 -4.93 -18.91
CA ASN A 92 -10.94 -5.39 -20.14
C ASN A 92 -10.96 -6.93 -20.18
N PRO A 93 -11.66 -7.56 -21.15
CA PRO A 93 -11.70 -9.02 -21.28
C PRO A 93 -10.32 -9.65 -21.51
N ASP A 94 -9.40 -8.89 -22.12
CA ASP A 94 -8.03 -9.33 -22.43
C ASP A 94 -7.05 -9.01 -21.31
N ASN A 95 -7.55 -8.69 -20.09
CA ASN A 95 -6.67 -8.43 -18.98
C ASN A 95 -6.09 -9.72 -18.42
N HIS A 96 -4.78 -9.81 -18.40
CA HIS A 96 -3.99 -10.92 -17.89
C HIS A 96 -3.24 -10.58 -16.58
N THR A 97 -3.63 -9.50 -15.91
CA THR A 97 -2.91 -8.96 -14.74
C THR A 97 -3.67 -9.20 -13.44
N ALA A 98 -3.00 -9.80 -12.48
CA ALA A 98 -3.40 -9.83 -11.08
C ALA A 98 -2.69 -8.72 -10.31
N PHE A 99 -3.40 -8.05 -9.41
CA PHE A 99 -2.81 -7.04 -8.51
C PHE A 99 -2.83 -7.57 -7.09
N ILE A 100 -1.67 -7.60 -6.46
CA ILE A 100 -1.53 -8.03 -5.06
C ILE A 100 -1.02 -6.88 -4.20
N ARG A 101 -1.43 -6.88 -2.95
CA ARG A 101 -1.10 -5.83 -1.99
C ARG A 101 -0.04 -6.31 -1.01
N ARG A 102 1.06 -5.56 -0.90
CA ARG A 102 2.13 -5.73 0.10
C ARG A 102 2.32 -4.40 0.81
N ALA A 103 1.42 -4.08 1.74
CA ALA A 103 1.38 -2.77 2.36
C ALA A 103 1.15 -2.88 3.88
N THR A 104 1.86 -2.06 4.64
CA THR A 104 1.76 -2.02 6.10
C THR A 104 1.53 -0.58 6.55
N SER A 105 0.38 -0.33 7.16
CA SER A 105 0.01 1.00 7.68
C SER A 105 1.02 1.52 8.68
N GLY A 106 1.41 2.79 8.56
CA GLY A 106 2.37 3.44 9.46
C GLY A 106 3.84 3.10 9.18
N SER A 107 4.13 2.17 8.27
CA SER A 107 5.51 1.78 7.95
C SER A 107 6.30 2.91 7.29
N ARG A 108 7.59 2.98 7.59
CA ARG A 108 8.56 3.95 7.06
C ARG A 108 9.57 3.23 6.17
N VAL A 109 10.20 3.94 5.26
CA VAL A 109 11.27 3.41 4.40
C VAL A 109 12.53 3.11 5.21
N LEU A 110 12.96 4.09 6.03
CA LEU A 110 14.30 4.10 6.65
C LEU A 110 14.32 3.71 8.12
N ARG A 111 13.21 3.81 8.83
CA ARG A 111 13.14 3.61 10.28
C ARG A 111 12.00 2.69 10.66
N GLN A 112 12.16 1.99 11.77
CA GLN A 112 11.09 1.25 12.44
C GLN A 112 10.94 1.74 13.87
N TYR A 113 9.86 1.36 14.51
CA TYR A 113 9.67 1.61 15.92
C TYR A 113 10.11 0.40 16.74
N GLU A 114 10.76 0.65 17.86
CA GLU A 114 11.19 -0.38 18.81
C GLU A 114 10.39 -0.25 20.10
N CYS A 115 9.06 -0.22 19.96
CA CYS A 115 8.15 -0.16 21.10
C CYS A 115 6.81 -0.81 20.73
N ILE A 116 6.18 -1.42 21.72
CA ILE A 116 4.92 -2.17 21.54
C ILE A 116 3.79 -1.32 20.97
N THR A 117 3.76 -0.02 21.27
CA THR A 117 2.71 0.90 20.79
C THR A 117 2.65 0.99 19.27
N TYR A 118 3.80 0.85 18.61
CA TYR A 118 3.93 0.97 17.16
C TYR A 118 4.41 -0.32 16.49
N ASP A 119 4.37 -1.45 17.20
CA ASP A 119 4.79 -2.75 16.65
C ASP A 119 4.02 -3.12 15.37
N SER A 120 2.73 -2.75 15.30
CA SER A 120 1.88 -2.96 14.13
C SER A 120 2.32 -2.18 12.87
N TYR A 121 3.21 -1.18 12.99
CA TYR A 121 3.78 -0.49 11.84
C TYR A 121 4.88 -1.30 11.14
N GLY A 122 5.28 -2.40 11.77
CA GLY A 122 6.22 -3.38 11.22
C GLY A 122 7.64 -2.87 11.10
N LEU A 123 8.46 -3.71 10.48
CA LEU A 123 9.85 -3.38 10.19
C LEU A 123 9.95 -2.22 9.19
N LYS A 124 11.09 -1.53 9.17
CA LYS A 124 11.39 -0.53 8.14
C LYS A 124 11.34 -1.16 6.75
N GLY A 125 10.93 -0.36 5.78
CA GLY A 125 10.73 -0.80 4.42
C GLY A 125 11.97 -1.44 3.80
N THR A 126 13.17 -0.91 4.06
CA THR A 126 14.43 -1.50 3.57
C THR A 126 14.70 -2.91 4.11
N ASN A 127 14.09 -3.29 5.23
CA ASN A 127 14.14 -4.67 5.72
C ASN A 127 12.99 -5.53 5.18
N ARG A 128 11.76 -4.95 5.05
CA ARG A 128 10.59 -5.69 4.57
C ARG A 128 10.66 -6.00 3.08
N PHE A 129 11.04 -5.02 2.28
CA PHE A 129 10.95 -5.06 0.82
C PHE A 129 11.56 -6.32 0.20
N PRO A 130 12.83 -6.71 0.52
CA PRO A 130 13.44 -7.89 -0.08
C PRO A 130 12.77 -9.22 0.31
N HIS A 131 11.93 -9.22 1.35
CA HIS A 131 11.19 -10.41 1.79
C HIS A 131 9.74 -10.45 1.27
N GLU A 132 9.17 -9.31 0.91
CA GLU A 132 7.77 -9.20 0.51
C GLU A 132 7.56 -9.15 -1.01
N ILE A 133 8.58 -8.75 -1.78
CA ILE A 133 8.48 -8.68 -3.24
C ILE A 133 8.79 -10.00 -3.98
N PRO A 134 9.55 -10.99 -3.44
CA PRO A 134 9.66 -12.27 -4.10
C PRO A 134 8.30 -12.96 -4.14
N THR A 135 7.65 -12.90 -5.29
CA THR A 135 6.31 -13.46 -5.51
C THR A 135 6.30 -14.18 -6.87
N THR A 136 5.90 -15.44 -6.84
CA THR A 136 5.82 -16.27 -8.05
C THR A 136 4.91 -15.62 -9.09
N GLY A 137 5.38 -15.49 -10.32
CA GLY A 137 4.64 -14.90 -11.43
C GLY A 137 4.53 -13.37 -11.39
N ALA A 138 5.21 -12.70 -10.45
CA ALA A 138 5.29 -11.25 -10.47
C ALA A 138 6.37 -10.77 -11.46
N ASP A 139 6.05 -9.75 -12.24
CA ASP A 139 6.96 -9.09 -13.18
C ASP A 139 7.06 -7.58 -12.95
N THR A 140 6.23 -7.04 -12.09
CA THR A 140 6.11 -5.60 -11.87
C THR A 140 5.87 -5.28 -10.39
N VAL A 141 6.48 -4.21 -9.91
CA VAL A 141 6.19 -3.63 -8.59
C VAL A 141 5.87 -2.14 -8.72
N ILE A 142 4.79 -1.72 -8.06
CA ILE A 142 4.43 -0.31 -7.85
C ILE A 142 4.79 0.03 -6.41
N ILE A 143 5.66 1.00 -6.19
CA ILE A 143 6.13 1.45 -4.88
C ILE A 143 5.48 2.79 -4.55
N GLN A 144 4.68 2.84 -3.48
CA GLN A 144 4.09 4.07 -2.95
C GLN A 144 4.28 4.09 -1.44
N GLN A 145 5.42 4.61 -0.96
CA GLN A 145 5.81 4.67 0.45
C GLN A 145 6.76 5.85 0.68
N GLY A 146 6.84 6.35 1.92
CA GLY A 146 7.78 7.40 2.32
C GLY A 146 7.12 8.56 3.05
N ILE A 147 5.81 8.71 2.98
CA ILE A 147 5.11 9.81 3.66
C ILE A 147 5.29 9.72 5.18
N ASN A 148 5.31 8.52 5.76
CA ASN A 148 5.48 8.31 7.18
C ASN A 148 6.89 8.68 7.70
N ASP A 149 7.91 8.60 6.85
CA ASP A 149 9.24 9.09 7.19
C ASP A 149 9.24 10.61 7.40
N ILE A 150 8.38 11.32 6.67
CA ILE A 150 8.24 12.78 6.71
C ILE A 150 7.37 13.24 7.88
N ILE A 151 6.23 12.58 8.13
CA ILE A 151 5.19 13.08 9.05
C ILE A 151 5.29 12.53 10.47
N HIS A 152 5.99 11.41 10.69
CA HIS A 152 6.05 10.79 12.01
C HIS A 152 7.04 11.46 12.97
N PRO A 153 8.22 11.97 12.58
CA PRO A 153 9.12 12.65 13.52
C PRO A 153 8.49 13.95 14.01
N ILE A 154 8.25 14.08 15.33
CA ILE A 154 7.54 15.22 15.95
C ILE A 154 8.24 15.78 17.20
N GLY A 155 9.38 15.18 17.57
CA GLY A 155 10.14 15.54 18.76
C GLY A 155 9.83 14.67 19.98
N ILE A 156 10.86 14.41 20.76
CA ILE A 156 10.78 13.55 21.96
C ILE A 156 9.89 14.14 23.06
N GLU A 157 9.75 15.45 23.09
CA GLU A 157 8.87 16.18 24.01
C GLU A 157 7.39 15.88 23.76
N THR A 158 7.04 15.63 22.49
CA THR A 158 5.68 15.27 22.07
C THR A 158 5.47 13.76 22.13
N ASN A 159 6.47 13.00 21.68
CA ASN A 159 6.43 11.54 21.70
C ASN A 159 7.86 10.98 21.73
N PRO A 160 8.25 10.26 22.81
CA PRO A 160 9.63 9.78 22.98
C PRO A 160 10.08 8.80 21.91
N PHE A 161 9.15 8.19 21.17
CA PHE A 161 9.45 7.24 20.09
C PHE A 161 9.47 7.90 18.70
N ARG A 162 9.31 9.23 18.62
CA ARG A 162 9.25 9.98 17.36
C ARG A 162 10.21 11.19 17.35
N PRO A 163 11.51 10.96 17.60
CA PRO A 163 12.47 12.06 17.68
C PRO A 163 12.57 12.79 16.34
N MET A 164 12.85 14.10 16.38
CA MET A 164 13.11 14.89 15.17
C MET A 164 14.36 14.44 14.41
N SER A 165 15.30 13.78 15.08
CA SER A 165 16.47 13.16 14.43
C SER A 165 16.11 12.03 13.46
N ASP A 166 14.89 11.51 13.52
CA ASP A 166 14.38 10.52 12.56
C ASP A 166 13.90 11.14 11.25
N LEU A 167 13.73 12.49 11.20
CA LEU A 167 13.33 13.17 9.96
C LEU A 167 14.48 13.06 8.94
N PRO A 168 14.25 12.40 7.81
CA PRO A 168 15.30 12.21 6.82
C PRO A 168 15.50 13.46 5.96
N THR A 169 16.64 13.53 5.33
CA THR A 169 16.85 14.36 4.15
C THR A 169 16.26 13.68 2.91
N ALA A 170 16.02 14.47 1.86
CA ALA A 170 15.59 13.91 0.57
C ALA A 170 16.60 12.88 0.03
N LYS A 171 17.91 13.16 0.18
CA LYS A 171 18.96 12.23 -0.23
C LYS A 171 18.85 10.87 0.45
N GLU A 172 18.63 10.83 1.76
CA GLU A 172 18.49 9.56 2.50
C GLU A 172 17.29 8.75 2.01
N LEU A 173 16.14 9.40 1.75
CA LEU A 173 14.97 8.71 1.21
C LEU A 173 15.18 8.24 -0.23
N ILE A 174 15.83 9.05 -1.07
CA ILE A 174 16.21 8.66 -2.43
C ILE A 174 17.16 7.45 -2.42
N ASP A 175 18.13 7.43 -1.52
CA ASP A 175 19.03 6.28 -1.36
C ASP A 175 18.23 5.02 -0.92
N GLY A 176 17.23 5.18 -0.05
CA GLY A 176 16.29 4.11 0.30
C GLY A 176 15.44 3.61 -0.88
N TYR A 177 14.98 4.51 -1.74
CA TYR A 177 14.28 4.16 -2.98
C TYR A 177 15.19 3.46 -3.99
N ARG A 178 16.44 3.90 -4.13
CA ARG A 178 17.43 3.21 -4.96
C ARG A 178 17.68 1.79 -4.49
N TYR A 179 17.76 1.58 -3.19
CA TYR A 179 17.85 0.23 -2.63
C TYR A 179 16.63 -0.63 -3.04
N TYR A 180 15.40 -0.11 -2.99
CA TYR A 180 14.22 -0.83 -3.47
C TYR A 180 14.33 -1.17 -4.97
N ILE A 181 14.76 -0.21 -5.77
CA ILE A 181 14.92 -0.39 -7.22
C ILE A 181 15.95 -1.50 -7.50
N GLU A 182 17.07 -1.51 -6.79
CA GLU A 182 18.12 -2.54 -6.93
C GLU A 182 17.58 -3.92 -6.55
N GLU A 183 16.89 -4.05 -5.41
CA GLU A 183 16.30 -5.33 -4.99
C GLU A 183 15.24 -5.84 -6.00
N ALA A 184 14.38 -4.97 -6.49
CA ALA A 184 13.38 -5.32 -7.50
C ALA A 184 14.04 -5.78 -8.82
N LYS A 185 15.08 -5.08 -9.27
CA LYS A 185 15.83 -5.44 -10.48
C LYS A 185 16.56 -6.77 -10.38
N LYS A 186 17.02 -7.18 -9.20
CA LYS A 186 17.59 -8.53 -8.97
C LYS A 186 16.57 -9.64 -9.26
N LEU A 187 15.29 -9.33 -9.10
CA LEU A 187 14.15 -10.23 -9.38
C LEU A 187 13.57 -10.01 -10.78
N HIS A 188 14.22 -9.20 -11.62
CA HIS A 188 13.77 -8.83 -12.97
C HIS A 188 12.40 -8.13 -13.00
N LEU A 189 11.99 -7.49 -11.90
CA LEU A 189 10.74 -6.73 -11.85
C LEU A 189 10.88 -5.39 -12.56
N LYS A 190 9.87 -4.98 -13.30
CA LYS A 190 9.65 -3.58 -13.69
C LYS A 190 9.28 -2.78 -12.45
N VAL A 191 9.82 -1.58 -12.33
CA VAL A 191 9.64 -0.72 -11.17
C VAL A 191 8.90 0.54 -11.55
N TYR A 192 7.70 0.70 -11.00
CA TYR A 192 6.95 1.95 -11.06
C TYR A 192 6.94 2.60 -9.68
N MET A 193 7.04 3.92 -9.64
CA MET A 193 6.95 4.66 -8.37
C MET A 193 5.79 5.64 -8.39
N GLY A 194 4.97 5.58 -7.33
CA GLY A 194 3.92 6.55 -7.05
C GLY A 194 4.45 7.75 -6.30
N THR A 195 4.06 8.96 -6.72
CA THR A 195 4.38 10.19 -5.97
C THR A 195 3.65 10.23 -4.64
N LEU A 196 4.25 10.91 -3.64
CA LEU A 196 3.68 11.11 -2.31
C LEU A 196 2.55 12.14 -2.36
N LEU A 197 1.44 11.83 -1.68
CA LEU A 197 0.21 12.62 -1.70
C LEU A 197 0.35 13.95 -0.94
N PRO A 198 -0.56 14.94 -1.22
CA PRO A 198 -0.65 16.18 -0.45
C PRO A 198 -0.88 15.93 1.04
N ILE A 199 -0.35 16.83 1.89
CA ILE A 199 -0.43 16.71 3.36
C ILE A 199 -0.89 17.99 4.08
N PHE A 200 -1.33 19.02 3.33
CA PHE A 200 -1.80 20.26 3.94
C PHE A 200 -3.05 20.00 4.80
N GLY A 201 -3.00 20.47 6.03
CA GLY A 201 -4.05 20.20 7.03
C GLY A 201 -3.79 18.99 7.92
N TRP A 202 -2.87 18.10 7.56
CA TRP A 202 -2.47 17.00 8.44
C TRP A 202 -1.90 17.54 9.76
N ARG A 203 -2.20 16.87 10.88
CA ARG A 203 -1.86 17.31 12.25
C ARG A 203 -0.39 17.66 12.50
N THR A 204 0.53 17.12 11.71
CA THR A 204 1.96 17.41 11.81
C THR A 204 2.47 18.20 10.60
N TYR A 205 1.57 18.78 9.80
CA TYR A 205 1.94 19.61 8.66
C TYR A 205 2.88 20.75 9.08
N ALA A 206 3.90 20.95 8.29
CA ALA A 206 4.77 22.12 8.30
C ALA A 206 5.36 22.30 6.91
N THR A 207 5.68 23.53 6.52
CA THR A 207 6.21 23.84 5.19
C THR A 207 7.43 23.00 4.85
N PHE A 208 8.39 22.85 5.77
CA PHE A 208 9.60 22.06 5.52
C PHE A 208 9.30 20.57 5.22
N ARG A 209 8.20 20.02 5.71
CA ARG A 209 7.77 18.65 5.42
C ARG A 209 7.18 18.55 4.02
N ASP A 210 6.40 19.55 3.64
CA ASP A 210 5.85 19.61 2.29
C ASP A 210 6.94 19.92 1.25
N ASP A 211 7.93 20.74 1.59
CA ASP A 211 9.11 20.97 0.77
C ASP A 211 9.88 19.67 0.52
N LEU A 212 10.13 18.89 1.57
CA LEU A 212 10.75 17.55 1.46
C LEU A 212 9.94 16.61 0.59
N ARG A 213 8.61 16.55 0.77
CA ARG A 213 7.69 15.76 -0.07
C ARG A 213 7.78 16.18 -1.53
N ASN A 214 7.79 17.47 -1.80
CA ASN A 214 7.89 18.03 -3.15
C ASN A 214 9.24 17.72 -3.81
N GLU A 215 10.34 17.77 -3.06
CA GLU A 215 11.67 17.40 -3.55
C GLU A 215 11.71 15.91 -3.95
N LEU A 216 11.15 15.02 -3.13
CA LEU A 216 11.03 13.60 -3.44
C LEU A 216 10.15 13.35 -4.67
N ASN A 217 9.01 14.02 -4.77
CA ASN A 217 8.12 13.91 -5.91
C ASN A 217 8.79 14.41 -7.21
N ALA A 218 9.59 15.48 -7.13
CA ALA A 218 10.38 15.96 -8.27
C ALA A 218 11.40 14.91 -8.73
N TRP A 219 12.08 14.24 -7.77
CA TRP A 219 12.98 13.15 -8.10
C TRP A 219 12.24 11.98 -8.72
N ILE A 220 11.12 11.50 -8.14
CA ILE A 220 10.33 10.38 -8.67
C ILE A 220 9.90 10.65 -10.13
N ARG A 221 9.45 11.87 -10.43
CA ARG A 221 9.03 12.27 -11.79
C ARG A 221 10.18 12.26 -12.82
N SER A 222 11.41 12.44 -12.37
CA SER A 222 12.60 12.56 -13.23
C SER A 222 13.54 11.37 -13.18
N ALA A 223 13.29 10.40 -12.29
CA ALA A 223 14.14 9.25 -12.08
C ALA A 223 14.27 8.41 -13.35
N LYS A 224 15.52 8.13 -13.75
CA LYS A 224 15.85 7.29 -14.91
C LYS A 224 16.02 5.82 -14.55
N GLU A 225 16.09 5.54 -13.27
CA GLU A 225 16.30 4.21 -12.71
C GLU A 225 15.02 3.37 -12.66
N ILE A 226 13.83 3.98 -12.86
CA ILE A 226 12.52 3.34 -12.82
C ILE A 226 11.92 3.21 -14.22
N ASP A 227 10.99 2.28 -14.40
CA ASP A 227 10.28 2.06 -15.65
C ASP A 227 9.15 3.06 -15.87
N GLY A 228 8.64 3.68 -14.80
CA GLY A 228 7.66 4.75 -14.91
C GLY A 228 7.27 5.40 -13.59
N CYS A 229 6.77 6.62 -13.69
CA CYS A 229 6.19 7.38 -12.59
C CYS A 229 4.65 7.34 -12.69
N ILE A 230 4.00 7.03 -11.58
CA ILE A 230 2.55 7.16 -11.41
C ILE A 230 2.30 8.42 -10.57
N ASP A 231 1.89 9.51 -11.21
CA ASP A 231 1.82 10.81 -10.55
C ASP A 231 0.52 10.99 -9.75
N PHE A 232 0.44 10.26 -8.63
CA PHE A 232 -0.70 10.34 -7.72
C PHE A 232 -0.89 11.74 -7.12
N ASP A 233 0.20 12.46 -6.84
CA ASP A 233 0.15 13.84 -6.36
C ASP A 233 -0.59 14.74 -7.35
N LEU A 234 -0.19 14.71 -8.61
CA LEU A 234 -0.85 15.50 -9.67
C LEU A 234 -2.33 15.12 -9.83
N ALA A 235 -2.65 13.84 -9.72
CA ALA A 235 -4.02 13.34 -9.85
C ALA A 235 -4.94 13.80 -8.71
N LEU A 236 -4.39 14.02 -7.50
CA LEU A 236 -5.20 14.24 -6.30
C LEU A 236 -5.09 15.64 -5.71
N ARG A 237 -4.07 16.42 -6.03
CA ARG A 237 -3.85 17.75 -5.45
C ARG A 237 -4.83 18.80 -5.94
N GLY A 238 -5.09 19.80 -5.11
CA GLY A 238 -5.90 20.97 -5.47
C GLY A 238 -5.20 21.88 -6.48
N SER A 239 -5.97 22.53 -7.33
CA SER A 239 -5.45 23.50 -8.31
C SER A 239 -4.99 24.81 -7.66
N GLU A 240 -5.71 25.28 -6.63
CA GLU A 240 -5.38 26.53 -5.92
C GLU A 240 -4.31 26.32 -4.85
N ASN A 241 -4.35 25.17 -4.18
CA ASN A 241 -3.35 24.76 -3.19
C ASN A 241 -2.84 23.34 -3.50
N PRO A 242 -1.71 23.22 -4.21
CA PRO A 242 -1.13 21.91 -4.55
C PRO A 242 -0.65 21.08 -3.34
N SER A 243 -0.51 21.70 -2.17
CA SER A 243 -0.17 21.00 -0.93
C SER A 243 -1.38 20.31 -0.28
N ALA A 244 -2.61 20.63 -0.72
CA ALA A 244 -3.86 20.08 -0.23
C ALA A 244 -4.48 19.11 -1.26
N PHE A 245 -5.29 18.17 -0.78
CA PHE A 245 -6.19 17.43 -1.65
C PHE A 245 -7.19 18.38 -2.32
N ARG A 246 -7.57 18.07 -3.55
CA ARG A 246 -8.72 18.75 -4.16
C ARG A 246 -10.01 18.36 -3.44
N GLU A 247 -11.03 19.19 -3.57
CA GLU A 247 -12.32 19.02 -2.90
C GLU A 247 -12.91 17.61 -3.13
N GLY A 248 -13.34 16.98 -2.04
CA GLY A 248 -13.94 15.64 -2.02
C GLY A 248 -12.94 14.48 -2.14
N PHE A 249 -11.61 14.76 -2.16
CA PHE A 249 -10.56 13.73 -2.27
C PHE A 249 -9.90 13.38 -0.94
N ASP A 250 -10.10 14.21 0.07
CA ASP A 250 -9.65 13.97 1.44
C ASP A 250 -10.66 13.08 2.17
N SER A 251 -10.19 12.12 2.96
CA SER A 251 -11.05 11.32 3.84
C SER A 251 -11.55 12.09 5.07
N GLY A 252 -10.99 13.28 5.33
CA GLY A 252 -11.27 14.14 6.47
C GLY A 252 -10.12 14.24 7.47
N ASP A 253 -9.04 13.50 7.27
CA ASP A 253 -7.85 13.55 8.13
C ASP A 253 -6.66 14.28 7.47
N HIS A 254 -6.80 14.73 6.23
CA HIS A 254 -5.81 15.45 5.44
C HIS A 254 -4.53 14.65 5.12
N LEU A 255 -4.62 13.33 5.13
CA LEU A 255 -3.54 12.41 4.76
C LEU A 255 -4.03 11.26 3.89
N HIS A 256 -5.14 10.64 4.26
CA HIS A 256 -5.66 9.48 3.56
C HIS A 256 -6.70 9.89 2.50
N PRO A 257 -6.65 9.26 1.32
CA PRO A 257 -7.61 9.49 0.26
C PRO A 257 -9.03 9.08 0.64
N SER A 258 -10.03 9.82 0.17
CA SER A 258 -11.42 9.36 0.14
C SER A 258 -11.60 8.20 -0.84
N SER A 259 -12.75 7.52 -0.81
CA SER A 259 -13.06 6.47 -1.81
C SER A 259 -12.98 6.97 -3.24
N LYS A 260 -13.38 8.23 -3.50
CA LYS A 260 -13.28 8.87 -4.81
C LYS A 260 -11.83 9.11 -5.22
N ALA A 261 -10.97 9.49 -4.28
CA ALA A 261 -9.56 9.67 -4.53
C ALA A 261 -8.84 8.35 -4.78
N TYR A 262 -9.19 7.28 -4.06
CA TYR A 262 -8.65 5.95 -4.35
C TYR A 262 -9.04 5.45 -5.76
N GLN A 263 -10.23 5.78 -6.25
CA GLN A 263 -10.61 5.49 -7.64
C GLN A 263 -9.73 6.27 -8.62
N ALA A 264 -9.52 7.56 -8.39
CA ALA A 264 -8.64 8.38 -9.23
C ALA A 264 -7.17 7.90 -9.20
N MET A 265 -6.68 7.40 -8.06
CA MET A 265 -5.35 6.74 -8.00
C MET A 265 -5.31 5.49 -8.89
N ALA A 266 -6.33 4.66 -8.82
CA ALA A 266 -6.43 3.46 -9.64
C ALA A 266 -6.47 3.78 -11.14
N GLU A 267 -7.24 4.78 -11.54
CA GLU A 267 -7.30 5.28 -12.91
C GLU A 267 -5.92 5.77 -13.37
N CYS A 268 -5.25 6.57 -12.54
CA CYS A 268 -3.90 7.07 -12.82
C CYS A 268 -2.90 5.92 -13.00
N ALA A 269 -2.93 4.91 -12.13
CA ALA A 269 -2.06 3.74 -12.22
C ALA A 269 -2.37 2.92 -13.49
N TYR A 270 -3.63 2.67 -13.77
CA TYR A 270 -4.08 1.92 -14.94
C TYR A 270 -3.62 2.55 -16.25
N GLU A 271 -3.74 3.88 -16.36
CA GLU A 271 -3.30 4.64 -17.55
C GLU A 271 -1.77 4.54 -17.80
N VAL A 272 -0.98 4.40 -16.74
CA VAL A 272 0.48 4.24 -16.87
C VAL A 272 0.85 2.80 -17.24
N LEU A 273 0.20 1.82 -16.62
CA LEU A 273 0.54 0.41 -16.81
C LEU A 273 0.13 -0.17 -18.17
N ARG A 274 -0.89 0.40 -18.83
CA ARG A 274 -1.37 -0.08 -20.13
C ARG A 274 -0.56 0.43 -21.33
N LYS A 275 0.40 1.32 -21.10
CA LYS A 275 1.31 1.86 -22.14
C LYS A 275 2.48 0.96 -22.39
#